data_6d805c5a0d9e90395b51bbe82c9bb21d
#
_entry.id   6d805c5a0d9e90395b51bbe82c9bb21d
#
_cell.length_a   1.000
_cell.length_b   1.000
_cell.length_c   1.000
_cell.angle_alpha   90.00
_cell.angle_beta   90.00
_cell.angle_gamma   90.00
#
_symmetry.space_group_name_H-M   'P 1'
#
loop_
_entity.id
_entity.type
_entity.pdbx_description
1 polymer ?
#
loop_
_entity_poly.entity_id
_entity_poly.type
_entity_poly.pdbx_seq_one_letter_code
_entity_poly.pdbx_strand_id
1 'polypeptide(L)'
;MNLTNQTFARSLLAATVVLAAHSGFDAVAGNLKPLPENVTFTEHVAPILFQNCTRCHRPGEAAPFALQNFQDAQKRGKQIAEVTAKKFMPPWHAEHGDVEFSNERRLTDDQIALLGAWHKQGMKEGDQAKLPTPPKFTEGWQIGKPDLIVKMPEPFEVAAEGKDIYWNFVLPLNLTEGKWVRALEFRPTARGVVHHSLYYLDTAGDARKFDERDPMPGYNGMNRSNRQFESLGGWAVGGEPMLLPAELAYRFPTNSDLVLQTHFHPNGKVDHETSTVGIYFADKAPTRKFMTLQLPPLFGRLSGMDIPVGATNYAVKDSFTMPIDVEAFNVTPHAHYLARMFLLTATLPDGKELTILKISNWDFNWQEDCAFKNRLKLPKGTRLDSTITYDNSAENPNNPTSPPKRVKWGPMSTDEMAAITLSVIPARDEELDGLRTAKRTHNIDLFIDRALEDTKKREQVELMKATFDKNANGKIDPEERPGLRAFLEASGKLKGIEGGF
;
A
#
# COMPACT_ATOMS: atom_id res chain seq x y z
N MET A 1 -17.51 72.59 -42.27
CA MET A 1 -17.32 73.95 -41.74
C MET A 1 -16.53 73.77 -40.44
N ASN A 2 -15.32 74.27 -40.50
CA ASN A 2 -14.42 74.82 -39.42
C ASN A 2 -14.20 74.00 -38.15
N LEU A 3 -13.01 73.58 -38.00
CA LEU A 3 -11.75 74.18 -37.55
C LEU A 3 -11.62 74.33 -36.01
N THR A 4 -10.59 73.65 -35.53
CA THR A 4 -9.41 74.08 -34.70
C THR A 4 -9.68 73.98 -33.19
N ASN A 5 -8.82 73.44 -32.32
CA ASN A 5 -7.42 73.74 -32.08
C ASN A 5 -6.79 72.86 -31.05
N GLN A 6 -5.53 72.69 -31.16
CA GLN A 6 -4.56 72.03 -30.32
C GLN A 6 -4.48 72.59 -28.90
N THR A 7 -4.16 71.75 -27.93
CA THR A 7 -3.21 72.17 -26.86
C THR A 7 -2.45 70.94 -26.31
N PHE A 8 -1.12 71.11 -26.32
CA PHE A 8 -0.13 70.20 -25.75
C PHE A 8 -0.18 70.29 -24.23
N ALA A 9 -0.15 69.12 -23.56
CA ALA A 9 0.26 69.06 -22.18
C ALA A 9 1.21 67.84 -21.98
N ARG A 10 2.43 68.18 -21.56
CA ARG A 10 3.48 67.22 -21.18
C ARG A 10 3.05 66.39 -19.94
N SER A 11 3.15 65.11 -19.99
CA SER A 11 3.04 64.28 -18.80
C SER A 11 4.35 63.54 -18.56
N LEU A 12 4.85 63.68 -17.35
CA LEU A 12 6.00 62.97 -16.80
C LEU A 12 5.79 61.44 -16.83
N LEU A 13 6.76 60.70 -17.33
CA LEU A 13 6.91 59.30 -17.12
C LEU A 13 7.42 59.05 -15.69
N ALA A 14 6.58 58.50 -14.82
CA ALA A 14 7.02 57.85 -13.59
C ALA A 14 7.27 56.36 -13.89
N ALA A 15 8.54 56.00 -13.96
CA ALA A 15 8.94 54.60 -14.09
C ALA A 15 8.77 53.89 -12.72
N THR A 16 7.72 53.10 -12.58
CA THR A 16 7.57 52.22 -11.44
C THR A 16 8.38 50.93 -11.70
N VAL A 17 9.52 50.83 -11.02
CA VAL A 17 10.32 49.59 -11.00
C VAL A 17 9.57 48.59 -10.15
N VAL A 18 8.93 47.61 -10.80
CA VAL A 18 8.41 46.42 -10.13
C VAL A 18 9.59 45.48 -9.90
N LEU A 19 10.11 45.44 -8.67
CA LEU A 19 10.98 44.37 -8.22
C LEU A 19 10.13 43.06 -8.15
N ALA A 20 10.23 42.23 -9.17
CA ALA A 20 9.78 40.85 -9.10
C ALA A 20 10.73 40.11 -8.17
N ALA A 21 10.27 39.85 -6.94
CA ALA A 21 10.91 38.89 -6.06
C ALA A 21 10.79 37.53 -6.71
N HIS A 22 11.83 37.08 -7.40
CA HIS A 22 12.01 35.67 -7.75
C HIS A 22 12.33 34.95 -6.46
N SER A 23 11.31 34.34 -5.83
CA SER A 23 11.54 33.27 -4.88
C SER A 23 12.16 32.14 -5.67
N GLY A 24 13.48 32.07 -5.66
CA GLY A 24 14.22 30.92 -6.18
C GLY A 24 13.80 29.69 -5.42
N PHE A 25 13.08 28.82 -6.06
CA PHE A 25 13.13 27.40 -5.72
C PHE A 25 14.56 26.96 -6.09
N ASP A 26 15.46 27.03 -5.13
CA ASP A 26 16.68 26.25 -5.18
C ASP A 26 16.29 24.78 -5.22
N ALA A 27 16.14 24.26 -6.43
CA ALA A 27 16.23 22.83 -6.65
C ALA A 27 17.60 22.44 -6.10
N VAL A 28 17.62 21.69 -4.99
CA VAL A 28 18.82 21.03 -4.48
C VAL A 28 19.25 20.06 -5.57
N ALA A 29 20.03 20.54 -6.52
CA ALA A 29 20.79 19.72 -7.43
C ALA A 29 21.79 18.98 -6.53
N GLY A 30 21.47 17.75 -6.15
CA GLY A 30 22.40 16.88 -5.46
C GLY A 30 23.71 16.91 -6.22
N ASN A 31 24.82 17.19 -5.55
CA ASN A 31 26.15 17.18 -6.15
C ASN A 31 26.44 15.74 -6.63
N LEU A 32 26.07 15.45 -7.89
CA LEU A 32 26.44 14.18 -8.54
C LEU A 32 27.96 14.04 -8.51
N LYS A 33 28.46 12.89 -8.12
CA LYS A 33 29.89 12.59 -8.21
C LYS A 33 30.33 12.63 -9.66
N PRO A 34 31.55 13.14 -9.95
CA PRO A 34 32.08 13.07 -11.30
C PRO A 34 32.06 11.63 -11.81
N LEU A 35 31.47 11.41 -12.98
CA LEU A 35 31.41 10.09 -13.59
C LEU A 35 32.82 9.62 -13.99
N PRO A 36 33.15 8.32 -13.82
CA PRO A 36 34.38 7.76 -14.35
C PRO A 36 34.49 7.95 -15.86
N GLU A 37 35.69 8.21 -16.36
CA GLU A 37 35.98 8.31 -17.80
C GLU A 37 35.56 7.02 -18.52
N ASN A 38 35.81 5.87 -17.91
CA ASN A 38 35.46 4.55 -18.41
C ASN A 38 34.55 3.80 -17.42
N VAL A 39 33.27 3.80 -17.70
CA VAL A 39 32.28 3.03 -16.90
C VAL A 39 32.23 1.61 -17.44
N THR A 40 32.48 0.62 -16.58
CA THR A 40 32.51 -0.81 -16.93
C THR A 40 31.45 -1.58 -16.13
N PHE A 41 31.07 -2.75 -16.67
CA PHE A 41 30.15 -3.65 -15.99
C PHE A 41 30.71 -4.13 -14.65
N THR A 42 31.94 -4.70 -14.68
CA THR A 42 32.54 -5.37 -13.53
C THR A 42 32.68 -4.45 -12.31
N GLU A 43 33.14 -3.22 -12.53
CA GLU A 43 33.46 -2.29 -11.43
C GLU A 43 32.29 -1.41 -11.02
N HIS A 44 31.42 -1.02 -11.96
CA HIS A 44 30.43 0.03 -11.73
C HIS A 44 28.98 -0.47 -11.79
N VAL A 45 28.65 -1.36 -12.77
CA VAL A 45 27.28 -1.77 -13.04
C VAL A 45 26.89 -3.02 -12.25
N ALA A 46 27.77 -4.03 -12.20
CA ALA A 46 27.50 -5.28 -11.50
C ALA A 46 27.13 -5.05 -10.00
N PRO A 47 27.84 -4.19 -9.24
CA PRO A 47 27.45 -3.91 -7.86
C PRO A 47 26.02 -3.38 -7.74
N ILE A 48 25.62 -2.48 -8.66
CA ILE A 48 24.26 -1.89 -8.68
C ILE A 48 23.22 -2.96 -9.00
N LEU A 49 23.46 -3.75 -10.06
CA LEU A 49 22.52 -4.80 -10.48
C LEU A 49 22.39 -5.90 -9.42
N PHE A 50 23.50 -6.33 -8.85
CA PHE A 50 23.53 -7.39 -7.84
C PHE A 50 22.79 -7.00 -6.56
N GLN A 51 22.91 -5.75 -6.15
CA GLN A 51 22.25 -5.25 -4.96
C GLN A 51 20.75 -4.97 -5.18
N ASN A 52 20.36 -4.41 -6.35
CA ASN A 52 19.04 -3.80 -6.52
C ASN A 52 18.14 -4.53 -7.55
N CYS A 53 18.68 -5.39 -8.43
CA CYS A 53 17.95 -5.94 -9.57
C CYS A 53 17.85 -7.47 -9.52
N THR A 54 18.95 -8.18 -9.23
CA THR A 54 19.03 -9.64 -9.35
C THR A 54 18.14 -10.40 -8.40
N ARG A 55 17.60 -9.74 -7.37
CA ARG A 55 16.58 -10.31 -6.49
C ARG A 55 15.36 -10.79 -7.27
N CYS A 56 14.87 -9.99 -8.23
CA CYS A 56 13.74 -10.31 -9.10
C CYS A 56 14.21 -10.78 -10.47
N HIS A 57 15.29 -10.18 -11.01
CA HIS A 57 15.82 -10.48 -12.34
C HIS A 57 16.80 -11.67 -12.31
N ARG A 58 16.28 -12.88 -12.01
CA ARG A 58 16.96 -14.17 -12.02
C ARG A 58 16.00 -15.29 -12.42
N PRO A 59 16.49 -16.45 -12.86
CA PRO A 59 15.64 -17.58 -13.25
C PRO A 59 14.70 -17.99 -12.11
N GLY A 60 13.43 -18.23 -12.46
CA GLY A 60 12.40 -18.68 -11.50
C GLY A 60 11.77 -17.60 -10.65
N GLU A 61 12.13 -16.32 -10.83
CA GLU A 61 11.54 -15.17 -10.15
C GLU A 61 10.58 -14.35 -11.03
N ALA A 62 10.00 -13.30 -10.46
CA ALA A 62 8.91 -12.54 -11.09
C ALA A 62 9.31 -11.80 -12.38
N ALA A 63 10.58 -11.40 -12.52
CA ALA A 63 11.01 -10.65 -13.68
C ALA A 63 11.15 -11.54 -14.93
N PRO A 64 10.81 -11.01 -16.13
CA PRO A 64 10.76 -11.80 -17.37
C PRO A 64 12.14 -12.16 -17.96
N PHE A 65 13.24 -11.66 -17.37
CA PHE A 65 14.61 -11.94 -17.79
C PHE A 65 15.60 -11.79 -16.63
N ALA A 66 16.74 -12.47 -16.73
CA ALA A 66 17.80 -12.38 -15.74
C ALA A 66 18.73 -11.17 -16.00
N LEU A 67 19.42 -10.72 -14.93
CA LEU A 67 20.48 -9.70 -14.94
C LEU A 67 21.67 -10.13 -14.06
N GLN A 68 22.06 -11.40 -14.15
CA GLN A 68 23.04 -11.99 -13.23
C GLN A 68 24.50 -11.93 -13.75
N ASN A 69 24.67 -11.59 -15.01
CA ASN A 69 25.99 -11.54 -15.66
C ASN A 69 26.08 -10.41 -16.69
N PHE A 70 27.28 -10.22 -17.26
CA PHE A 70 27.54 -9.20 -18.26
C PHE A 70 26.65 -9.35 -19.50
N GLN A 71 26.51 -10.56 -20.03
CA GLN A 71 25.77 -10.84 -21.25
C GLN A 71 24.26 -10.53 -21.08
N ASP A 72 23.70 -10.86 -19.93
CA ASP A 72 22.31 -10.52 -19.59
C ASP A 72 22.12 -9.01 -19.54
N ALA A 73 23.00 -8.30 -18.84
CA ALA A 73 22.95 -6.86 -18.69
C ALA A 73 23.19 -6.13 -20.03
N GLN A 74 24.16 -6.59 -20.85
CA GLN A 74 24.48 -5.99 -22.14
C GLN A 74 23.29 -6.04 -23.11
N LYS A 75 22.59 -7.18 -23.19
CA LYS A 75 21.38 -7.34 -24.01
C LYS A 75 20.27 -6.34 -23.62
N ARG A 76 20.26 -5.84 -22.41
CA ARG A 76 19.25 -4.97 -21.84
C ARG A 76 19.74 -3.57 -21.49
N GLY A 77 20.99 -3.24 -21.80
CA GLY A 77 21.65 -2.02 -21.32
C GLY A 77 20.90 -0.72 -21.66
N LYS A 78 20.36 -0.61 -22.88
CA LYS A 78 19.49 0.52 -23.25
C LYS A 78 18.23 0.56 -22.37
N GLN A 79 17.54 -0.57 -22.23
CA GLN A 79 16.33 -0.68 -21.40
C GLN A 79 16.63 -0.34 -19.95
N ILE A 80 17.73 -0.87 -19.38
CA ILE A 80 18.16 -0.57 -18.01
C ILE A 80 18.35 0.94 -17.84
N ALA A 81 19.09 1.60 -18.72
CA ALA A 81 19.33 3.05 -18.66
C ALA A 81 18.01 3.86 -18.73
N GLU A 82 17.07 3.47 -19.61
CA GLU A 82 15.80 4.19 -19.78
C GLU A 82 14.86 4.02 -18.58
N VAL A 83 14.69 2.79 -18.06
CA VAL A 83 13.74 2.53 -16.98
C VAL A 83 14.24 3.05 -15.62
N THR A 84 15.58 3.05 -15.42
CA THR A 84 16.16 3.61 -14.20
C THR A 84 16.16 5.14 -14.21
N ALA A 85 16.42 5.77 -15.39
CA ALA A 85 16.30 7.23 -15.53
C ALA A 85 14.86 7.72 -15.28
N LYS A 86 13.85 6.93 -15.65
CA LYS A 86 12.45 7.21 -15.37
C LYS A 86 12.03 6.85 -13.93
N LYS A 87 12.94 6.29 -13.12
CA LYS A 87 12.67 5.75 -11.77
C LYS A 87 11.55 4.69 -11.75
N PHE A 88 11.33 4.03 -12.90
CA PHE A 88 10.37 2.93 -13.03
C PHE A 88 10.93 1.62 -12.47
N MET A 89 12.26 1.42 -12.54
CA MET A 89 12.98 0.28 -11.97
C MET A 89 14.19 0.75 -11.14
N PRO A 90 14.44 0.11 -9.99
CA PRO A 90 13.60 -0.89 -9.33
C PRO A 90 12.29 -0.27 -8.85
N PRO A 91 11.19 -1.07 -8.73
CA PRO A 91 9.92 -0.55 -8.27
C PRO A 91 10.04 -0.13 -6.80
N TRP A 92 9.81 1.14 -6.54
CA TRP A 92 9.79 1.74 -5.21
C TRP A 92 9.11 3.11 -5.27
N HIS A 93 8.01 3.25 -4.56
CA HIS A 93 7.16 4.44 -4.67
C HIS A 93 7.31 5.44 -3.53
N ALA A 94 7.63 4.97 -2.31
CA ALA A 94 7.77 5.86 -1.17
C ALA A 94 8.92 6.86 -1.38
N GLU A 95 8.63 8.15 -1.23
CA GLU A 95 9.62 9.22 -1.33
C GLU A 95 10.40 9.38 -0.01
N HIS A 96 11.49 10.14 -0.05
CA HIS A 96 12.16 10.55 1.18
C HIS A 96 11.23 11.44 2.01
N GLY A 97 11.14 11.14 3.29
CA GLY A 97 10.39 11.86 4.29
C GLY A 97 11.19 11.89 5.60
N ASP A 98 10.49 12.02 6.72
CA ASP A 98 11.12 11.98 8.06
C ASP A 98 11.38 10.55 8.55
N VAL A 99 10.95 9.54 7.79
CA VAL A 99 11.13 8.12 8.09
C VAL A 99 11.98 7.45 7.02
N GLU A 100 12.96 6.64 7.45
CA GLU A 100 13.76 5.78 6.58
C GLU A 100 13.18 4.36 6.55
N PHE A 101 13.21 3.72 5.37
CA PHE A 101 12.73 2.36 5.19
C PHE A 101 13.90 1.37 5.09
N SER A 102 13.80 0.22 5.78
CA SER A 102 14.85 -0.81 5.78
C SER A 102 14.89 -1.62 4.49
N ASN A 103 13.77 -1.71 3.79
CA ASN A 103 13.61 -2.45 2.53
C ASN A 103 13.60 -1.54 1.30
N GLU A 104 14.11 -0.31 1.42
CA GLU A 104 14.18 0.64 0.32
C GLU A 104 15.04 0.11 -0.84
N ARG A 105 14.51 0.18 -2.06
CA ARG A 105 15.16 -0.28 -3.30
C ARG A 105 15.49 0.84 -4.27
N ARG A 106 15.24 2.08 -3.92
CA ARG A 106 15.49 3.23 -4.76
C ARG A 106 16.97 3.34 -5.11
N LEU A 107 17.27 3.56 -6.38
CA LEU A 107 18.62 3.91 -6.80
C LEU A 107 18.94 5.36 -6.45
N THR A 108 20.19 5.62 -6.09
CA THR A 108 20.70 6.99 -5.99
C THR A 108 20.85 7.60 -7.37
N ASP A 109 20.83 8.94 -7.46
CA ASP A 109 21.04 9.65 -8.72
C ASP A 109 22.43 9.33 -9.33
N ASP A 110 23.46 9.11 -8.50
CA ASP A 110 24.78 8.62 -8.94
C ASP A 110 24.69 7.23 -9.59
N GLN A 111 23.96 6.29 -9.01
CA GLN A 111 23.75 4.95 -9.58
C GLN A 111 23.02 5.03 -10.92
N ILE A 112 21.98 5.85 -11.01
CA ILE A 112 21.25 6.09 -12.27
C ILE A 112 22.18 6.68 -13.33
N ALA A 113 22.99 7.66 -12.95
CA ALA A 113 23.94 8.28 -13.84
C ALA A 113 25.01 7.28 -14.36
N LEU A 114 25.51 6.41 -13.50
CA LEU A 114 26.44 5.33 -13.87
C LEU A 114 25.82 4.35 -14.88
N LEU A 115 24.59 3.91 -14.67
CA LEU A 115 23.88 3.01 -15.60
C LEU A 115 23.67 3.68 -16.97
N GLY A 116 23.28 4.95 -16.96
CA GLY A 116 23.16 5.75 -18.19
C GLY A 116 24.47 5.96 -18.93
N ALA A 117 25.56 6.25 -18.19
CA ALA A 117 26.89 6.42 -18.76
C ALA A 117 27.44 5.12 -19.35
N TRP A 118 27.26 3.98 -18.67
CA TRP A 118 27.66 2.68 -19.18
C TRP A 118 27.04 2.37 -20.55
N HIS A 119 25.73 2.61 -20.68
CA HIS A 119 25.06 2.45 -21.98
C HIS A 119 25.63 3.38 -23.04
N LYS A 120 25.79 4.68 -22.73
CA LYS A 120 26.31 5.69 -23.67
C LYS A 120 27.75 5.40 -24.10
N GLN A 121 28.58 4.78 -23.24
CA GLN A 121 29.98 4.45 -23.49
C GLN A 121 30.18 3.06 -24.18
N GLY A 122 29.10 2.43 -24.67
CA GLY A 122 29.16 1.20 -25.44
C GLY A 122 29.20 -0.08 -24.60
N MET A 123 28.79 -0.02 -23.34
CA MET A 123 28.55 -1.18 -22.45
C MET A 123 29.78 -2.10 -22.33
N LYS A 124 30.93 -1.52 -21.96
CA LYS A 124 32.18 -2.26 -21.77
C LYS A 124 32.08 -3.23 -20.59
N GLU A 125 32.65 -4.43 -20.71
CA GLU A 125 32.67 -5.42 -19.64
C GLU A 125 33.60 -5.00 -18.48
N GLY A 126 34.84 -4.70 -18.77
CA GLY A 126 35.86 -4.34 -17.80
C GLY A 126 36.72 -5.52 -17.34
N ASP A 127 37.54 -5.28 -16.32
CA ASP A 127 38.45 -6.27 -15.76
C ASP A 127 37.69 -7.26 -14.85
N GLN A 128 37.79 -8.56 -15.15
CA GLN A 128 37.14 -9.62 -14.38
C GLN A 128 37.60 -9.68 -12.92
N ALA A 129 38.84 -9.25 -12.64
CA ALA A 129 39.34 -9.19 -11.26
C ALA A 129 38.58 -8.18 -10.37
N LYS A 130 37.87 -7.23 -10.98
CA LYS A 130 37.05 -6.23 -10.31
C LYS A 130 35.57 -6.64 -10.19
N LEU A 131 35.16 -7.79 -10.72
CA LEU A 131 33.80 -8.28 -10.62
C LEU A 131 33.49 -8.66 -9.16
N PRO A 132 32.48 -8.06 -8.52
CA PRO A 132 32.08 -8.48 -7.19
C PRO A 132 31.53 -9.91 -7.23
N THR A 133 31.63 -10.60 -6.09
CA THR A 133 31.01 -11.92 -5.96
C THR A 133 29.49 -11.78 -6.16
N PRO A 134 28.88 -12.53 -7.09
CA PRO A 134 27.46 -12.53 -7.30
C PRO A 134 26.72 -12.92 -6.01
N PRO A 135 25.56 -12.32 -5.73
CA PRO A 135 24.77 -12.67 -4.55
C PRO A 135 24.33 -14.14 -4.67
N LYS A 136 24.43 -14.84 -3.55
CA LYS A 136 23.88 -16.19 -3.41
C LYS A 136 22.43 -16.06 -2.94
N PHE A 137 21.53 -16.60 -3.73
CA PHE A 137 20.12 -16.68 -3.35
C PHE A 137 19.83 -18.07 -2.81
N THR A 138 19.00 -18.12 -1.78
CA THR A 138 18.51 -19.39 -1.24
C THR A 138 17.60 -20.04 -2.28
N GLU A 139 17.92 -21.24 -2.70
CA GLU A 139 16.98 -22.03 -3.48
C GLU A 139 15.81 -22.45 -2.61
N GLY A 140 14.59 -22.30 -3.12
CA GLY A 140 13.41 -22.60 -2.35
C GLY A 140 12.98 -21.45 -1.44
N TRP A 141 12.79 -21.72 -0.15
CA TRP A 141 12.28 -20.77 0.85
C TRP A 141 13.33 -19.70 1.19
N GLN A 142 12.94 -18.42 1.09
CA GLN A 142 13.88 -17.29 1.19
C GLN A 142 14.42 -17.09 2.63
N ILE A 143 13.60 -17.37 3.64
CA ILE A 143 13.98 -17.22 5.06
C ILE A 143 14.35 -18.54 5.72
N GLY A 144 14.68 -19.55 4.91
CA GLY A 144 15.07 -20.88 5.39
C GLY A 144 13.92 -21.89 5.35
N LYS A 145 14.13 -23.08 5.90
CA LYS A 145 13.12 -24.15 5.90
C LYS A 145 11.95 -23.76 6.81
N PRO A 146 10.69 -23.72 6.31
CA PRO A 146 9.51 -23.50 7.14
C PRO A 146 9.27 -24.63 8.15
N ASP A 147 8.65 -24.29 9.27
CA ASP A 147 8.19 -25.28 10.26
C ASP A 147 6.94 -26.01 9.78
N LEU A 148 6.09 -25.32 9.04
CA LEU A 148 4.88 -25.89 8.42
C LEU A 148 4.75 -25.36 6.99
N ILE A 149 4.44 -26.26 6.06
CA ILE A 149 4.10 -25.90 4.68
C ILE A 149 2.65 -26.29 4.43
N VAL A 150 1.84 -25.32 4.06
CA VAL A 150 0.46 -25.56 3.61
C VAL A 150 0.34 -25.22 2.13
N LYS A 151 -0.53 -25.96 1.44
CA LYS A 151 -0.70 -25.87 0.00
C LYS A 151 -2.18 -25.81 -0.34
N MET A 152 -2.52 -25.13 -1.41
CA MET A 152 -3.88 -25.21 -1.99
C MET A 152 -4.23 -26.67 -2.25
N PRO A 153 -5.44 -27.12 -1.86
CA PRO A 153 -5.82 -28.53 -1.99
C PRO A 153 -5.88 -28.97 -3.45
N GLU A 154 -6.33 -28.10 -4.34
CA GLU A 154 -6.49 -28.37 -5.77
C GLU A 154 -5.97 -27.20 -6.62
N PRO A 155 -5.54 -27.46 -7.87
CA PRO A 155 -5.19 -26.41 -8.81
C PRO A 155 -6.41 -25.55 -9.16
N PHE A 156 -6.20 -24.24 -9.23
CA PHE A 156 -7.20 -23.28 -9.70
C PHE A 156 -6.84 -22.83 -11.12
N GLU A 157 -7.76 -23.01 -12.06
CA GLU A 157 -7.58 -22.57 -13.44
C GLU A 157 -7.87 -21.06 -13.57
N VAL A 158 -6.91 -20.33 -14.10
CA VAL A 158 -7.05 -18.93 -14.48
C VAL A 158 -7.19 -18.86 -15.99
N ALA A 159 -8.35 -18.40 -16.47
CA ALA A 159 -8.61 -18.26 -17.90
C ALA A 159 -7.63 -17.30 -18.58
N ALA A 160 -7.39 -17.49 -19.89
CA ALA A 160 -6.47 -16.63 -20.66
C ALA A 160 -6.92 -15.19 -20.70
N GLU A 161 -8.22 -14.95 -20.75
CA GLU A 161 -8.84 -13.64 -20.91
C GLU A 161 -10.01 -13.48 -19.95
N GLY A 162 -10.38 -12.25 -19.64
CA GLY A 162 -11.51 -11.95 -18.77
C GLY A 162 -11.23 -10.78 -17.85
N LYS A 163 -12.05 -10.67 -16.82
CA LYS A 163 -11.88 -9.70 -15.73
C LYS A 163 -10.95 -10.28 -14.67
N ASP A 164 -10.44 -9.41 -13.84
CA ASP A 164 -9.74 -9.80 -12.61
C ASP A 164 -10.59 -10.74 -11.76
N ILE A 165 -9.93 -11.72 -11.17
CA ILE A 165 -10.56 -12.74 -10.32
C ILE A 165 -10.03 -12.57 -8.90
N TYR A 166 -10.95 -12.40 -7.94
CA TYR A 166 -10.66 -12.40 -6.51
C TYR A 166 -11.23 -13.68 -5.89
N TRP A 167 -10.34 -14.58 -5.50
CA TRP A 167 -10.71 -15.91 -5.04
C TRP A 167 -10.09 -16.25 -3.70
N ASN A 168 -10.85 -16.87 -2.82
CA ASN A 168 -10.38 -17.27 -1.50
C ASN A 168 -10.14 -18.76 -1.46
N PHE A 169 -8.96 -19.17 -1.01
CA PHE A 169 -8.59 -20.56 -0.82
C PHE A 169 -8.43 -20.85 0.67
N VAL A 170 -9.03 -21.96 1.12
CA VAL A 170 -8.96 -22.38 2.51
C VAL A 170 -7.86 -23.43 2.66
N LEU A 171 -6.85 -23.13 3.47
CA LEU A 171 -5.72 -24.01 3.74
C LEU A 171 -5.77 -24.47 5.20
N PRO A 172 -6.22 -25.71 5.47
CA PRO A 172 -6.24 -26.25 6.83
C PRO A 172 -4.86 -26.31 7.45
N LEU A 173 -4.68 -25.72 8.62
CA LEU A 173 -3.39 -25.71 9.32
C LEU A 173 -3.13 -27.02 10.07
N ASN A 174 -4.17 -27.74 10.49
CA ASN A 174 -4.12 -29.02 11.20
C ASN A 174 -3.16 -29.00 12.42
N LEU A 175 -3.12 -27.89 13.14
CA LEU A 175 -2.27 -27.71 14.31
C LEU A 175 -2.80 -28.56 15.48
N THR A 176 -1.93 -29.38 16.06
CA THR A 176 -2.24 -30.18 17.27
C THR A 176 -2.20 -29.35 18.55
N GLU A 177 -1.48 -28.24 18.52
CA GLU A 177 -1.39 -27.25 19.59
C GLU A 177 -1.31 -25.84 19.01
N GLY A 178 -1.69 -24.85 19.79
CA GLY A 178 -1.60 -23.46 19.31
C GLY A 178 -0.14 -23.00 19.16
N LYS A 179 0.17 -22.34 18.06
CA LYS A 179 1.51 -21.86 17.71
C LYS A 179 1.60 -20.34 17.71
N TRP A 180 2.80 -19.84 17.94
CA TRP A 180 3.18 -18.45 17.66
C TRP A 180 3.88 -18.41 16.31
N VAL A 181 3.39 -17.55 15.40
CA VAL A 181 3.89 -17.44 14.02
C VAL A 181 4.56 -16.09 13.84
N ARG A 182 5.85 -16.11 13.46
CA ARG A 182 6.66 -14.91 13.25
C ARG A 182 6.78 -14.50 11.78
N ALA A 183 6.55 -15.44 10.85
CA ALA A 183 6.68 -15.15 9.43
C ALA A 183 5.79 -16.05 8.57
N LEU A 184 5.39 -15.49 7.42
CA LEU A 184 4.70 -16.18 6.34
C LEU A 184 5.45 -15.92 5.03
N GLU A 185 5.68 -16.97 4.23
CA GLU A 185 6.27 -16.86 2.92
C GLU A 185 5.34 -17.49 1.88
N PHE A 186 4.76 -16.67 1.03
CA PHE A 186 3.86 -17.08 -0.05
C PHE A 186 4.65 -17.41 -1.31
N ARG A 187 4.29 -18.51 -1.97
CA ARG A 187 4.92 -18.97 -3.19
C ARG A 187 3.87 -19.40 -4.21
N PRO A 188 3.48 -18.49 -5.11
CA PRO A 188 2.61 -18.84 -6.22
C PRO A 188 3.37 -19.67 -7.26
N THR A 189 2.66 -20.59 -7.94
CA THR A 189 3.18 -21.35 -9.07
C THR A 189 2.98 -20.60 -10.39
N ALA A 190 1.82 -19.98 -10.58
CA ALA A 190 1.48 -19.20 -11.79
C ALA A 190 1.80 -17.70 -11.59
N ARG A 191 3.08 -17.37 -11.39
CA ARG A 191 3.55 -16.00 -11.05
C ARG A 191 3.15 -14.93 -12.06
N GLY A 192 2.84 -15.31 -13.30
CA GLY A 192 2.46 -14.38 -14.36
C GLY A 192 1.03 -13.87 -14.27
N VAL A 193 0.18 -14.52 -13.48
CA VAL A 193 -1.25 -14.16 -13.30
C VAL A 193 -1.61 -13.83 -11.86
N VAL A 194 -0.79 -14.21 -10.87
CA VAL A 194 -0.99 -13.84 -9.46
C VAL A 194 -0.46 -12.43 -9.21
N HIS A 195 -1.38 -11.48 -8.99
CA HIS A 195 -1.03 -10.08 -8.75
C HIS A 195 -0.68 -9.83 -7.28
N HIS A 196 -1.53 -10.26 -6.35
CA HIS A 196 -1.26 -10.27 -4.91
C HIS A 196 -2.13 -11.31 -4.19
N SER A 197 -1.76 -11.63 -2.94
CA SER A 197 -2.53 -12.49 -2.06
C SER A 197 -2.53 -11.92 -0.65
N LEU A 198 -3.72 -11.71 -0.09
CA LEU A 198 -3.91 -11.31 1.30
C LEU A 198 -4.11 -12.56 2.16
N TYR A 199 -3.63 -12.53 3.40
CA TYR A 199 -3.69 -13.65 4.32
C TYR A 199 -4.63 -13.34 5.47
N TYR A 200 -5.48 -14.32 5.77
CA TYR A 200 -6.40 -14.22 6.90
C TYR A 200 -6.36 -15.50 7.72
N LEU A 201 -6.58 -15.36 9.01
CA LEU A 201 -6.73 -16.48 9.93
C LEU A 201 -8.21 -16.66 10.28
N ASP A 202 -8.80 -17.80 9.89
CA ASP A 202 -10.13 -18.20 10.31
C ASP A 202 -10.02 -19.14 11.51
N THR A 203 -10.59 -18.74 12.64
CA THR A 203 -10.65 -19.53 13.87
C THR A 203 -12.04 -20.06 14.18
N ALA A 204 -13.04 -19.69 13.36
CA ALA A 204 -14.45 -20.07 13.52
C ALA A 204 -14.90 -21.17 12.54
N GLY A 205 -14.07 -21.50 11.54
CA GLY A 205 -14.41 -22.47 10.49
C GLY A 205 -15.46 -21.95 9.50
N ASP A 206 -15.61 -20.64 9.38
CA ASP A 206 -16.57 -20.04 8.48
C ASP A 206 -16.10 -20.08 7.02
N ALA A 207 -14.79 -20.01 6.80
CA ALA A 207 -14.21 -20.13 5.47
C ALA A 207 -14.53 -21.48 4.82
N ARG A 208 -14.44 -22.58 5.57
CA ARG A 208 -14.83 -23.92 5.10
C ARG A 208 -16.29 -23.97 4.67
N LYS A 209 -17.19 -23.34 5.42
CA LYS A 209 -18.62 -23.28 5.09
C LYS A 209 -18.91 -22.50 3.81
N PHE A 210 -18.06 -21.53 3.48
CA PHE A 210 -18.14 -20.79 2.21
C PHE A 210 -17.61 -21.63 1.06
N ASP A 211 -16.48 -22.33 1.26
CA ASP A 211 -15.85 -23.24 0.32
C ASP A 211 -16.80 -24.40 -0.07
N GLU A 212 -17.40 -25.07 0.92
CA GLU A 212 -18.36 -26.17 0.72
C GLU A 212 -19.61 -25.77 -0.11
N ARG A 213 -19.94 -24.49 -0.20
CA ARG A 213 -21.10 -23.97 -0.95
C ARG A 213 -20.76 -23.55 -2.36
N ASP A 214 -19.48 -23.37 -2.67
CA ASP A 214 -19.01 -23.01 -4.00
C ASP A 214 -18.71 -24.30 -4.79
N PRO A 215 -19.12 -24.42 -6.05
CA PRO A 215 -18.85 -25.61 -6.85
C PRO A 215 -17.38 -25.75 -7.28
N MET A 216 -16.59 -24.69 -7.13
CA MET A 216 -15.16 -24.66 -7.46
C MET A 216 -14.33 -24.69 -6.18
N PRO A 217 -13.06 -25.19 -6.23
CA PRO A 217 -12.16 -25.15 -5.08
C PRO A 217 -11.98 -23.73 -4.55
N GLY A 218 -12.25 -23.49 -3.28
CA GLY A 218 -12.31 -22.17 -2.69
C GLY A 218 -13.67 -21.49 -2.88
N TYR A 219 -13.73 -20.17 -2.72
CA TYR A 219 -14.99 -19.43 -2.86
C TYR A 219 -14.79 -18.01 -3.35
N ASN A 220 -15.80 -17.51 -4.07
CA ASN A 220 -15.83 -16.12 -4.53
C ASN A 220 -16.29 -15.19 -3.40
N GLY A 221 -15.68 -14.04 -3.30
CA GLY A 221 -16.20 -12.92 -2.50
C GLY A 221 -15.22 -12.27 -1.54
N MET A 222 -14.76 -11.11 -1.94
CA MET A 222 -13.92 -10.23 -1.13
C MET A 222 -14.58 -9.78 0.18
N ASN A 223 -15.91 -9.66 0.19
CA ASN A 223 -16.65 -9.11 1.33
C ASN A 223 -16.93 -10.10 2.46
N ARG A 224 -16.67 -11.39 2.29
CA ARG A 224 -16.97 -12.41 3.29
C ARG A 224 -15.81 -12.68 4.24
N SER A 225 -14.58 -12.69 3.71
CA SER A 225 -13.35 -12.91 4.50
C SER A 225 -13.03 -11.74 5.42
N ASN A 226 -13.24 -10.50 4.95
CA ASN A 226 -12.76 -9.28 5.63
C ASN A 226 -13.54 -8.89 6.90
N ARG A 227 -14.61 -9.59 7.25
CA ARG A 227 -15.46 -9.21 8.38
C ARG A 227 -15.30 -10.07 9.62
N GLN A 228 -14.68 -11.25 9.49
CA GLN A 228 -14.67 -12.26 10.53
C GLN A 228 -13.28 -12.84 10.81
N PHE A 229 -12.31 -12.61 9.92
CA PHE A 229 -10.99 -13.22 10.01
C PHE A 229 -9.94 -12.19 10.42
N GLU A 230 -8.96 -12.65 11.20
CA GLU A 230 -7.80 -11.83 11.56
C GLU A 230 -6.90 -11.67 10.33
N SER A 231 -6.59 -10.43 9.95
CA SER A 231 -5.65 -10.16 8.86
C SER A 231 -4.22 -10.38 9.31
N LEU A 232 -3.48 -11.10 8.48
CA LEU A 232 -2.07 -11.42 8.71
C LEU A 232 -1.14 -10.66 7.75
N GLY A 233 -1.66 -9.71 6.96
CA GLY A 233 -0.90 -9.04 5.90
C GLY A 233 -1.10 -9.70 4.54
N GLY A 234 -0.10 -9.60 3.67
CA GLY A 234 -0.19 -10.14 2.32
C GLY A 234 1.14 -10.18 1.60
N TRP A 235 1.09 -10.58 0.34
CA TRP A 235 2.19 -10.56 -0.60
C TRP A 235 1.73 -9.94 -1.92
N ALA A 236 2.60 -9.17 -2.55
CA ALA A 236 2.43 -8.70 -3.91
C ALA A 236 3.68 -9.04 -4.74
N VAL A 237 3.59 -8.93 -6.06
CA VAL A 237 4.70 -9.23 -6.98
C VAL A 237 5.97 -8.48 -6.57
N GLY A 238 7.08 -9.21 -6.41
CA GLY A 238 8.36 -8.65 -5.97
C GLY A 238 8.47 -8.41 -4.45
N GLY A 239 7.41 -8.65 -3.69
CA GLY A 239 7.39 -8.51 -2.23
C GLY A 239 8.28 -9.54 -1.52
N GLU A 240 8.77 -9.15 -0.35
CA GLU A 240 9.50 -10.02 0.56
C GLU A 240 8.54 -10.90 1.38
N PRO A 241 9.02 -12.03 1.92
CA PRO A 241 8.27 -12.73 2.95
C PRO A 241 7.94 -11.80 4.11
N MET A 242 6.71 -11.88 4.61
CA MET A 242 6.31 -11.16 5.79
C MET A 242 7.06 -11.70 7.01
N LEU A 243 7.86 -10.86 7.62
CA LEU A 243 8.62 -11.20 8.83
C LEU A 243 8.35 -10.16 9.91
N LEU A 244 7.77 -10.58 11.01
CA LEU A 244 7.53 -9.71 12.17
C LEU A 244 8.82 -9.43 12.93
N PRO A 245 8.95 -8.27 13.60
CA PRO A 245 9.98 -8.03 14.60
C PRO A 245 10.06 -9.16 15.64
N ALA A 246 11.26 -9.46 16.13
CA ALA A 246 11.53 -10.67 16.92
C ALA A 246 10.68 -10.83 18.20
N GLU A 247 10.19 -9.73 18.76
CA GLU A 247 9.33 -9.72 19.94
C GLU A 247 7.84 -9.86 19.64
N LEU A 248 7.46 -9.92 18.37
CA LEU A 248 6.08 -10.01 17.88
C LEU A 248 5.80 -11.39 17.28
N ALA A 249 4.57 -11.86 17.41
CA ALA A 249 4.09 -13.02 16.67
C ALA A 249 2.55 -12.99 16.60
N TYR A 250 2.00 -13.60 15.57
CA TYR A 250 0.58 -13.93 15.49
C TYR A 250 0.27 -15.18 16.30
N ARG A 251 -0.90 -15.23 16.92
CA ARG A 251 -1.39 -16.44 17.60
C ARG A 251 -2.22 -17.30 16.66
N PHE A 252 -1.73 -18.48 16.32
CA PHE A 252 -2.47 -19.48 15.56
C PHE A 252 -3.01 -20.54 16.52
N PRO A 253 -4.33 -20.54 16.82
CA PRO A 253 -4.95 -21.59 17.64
C PRO A 253 -5.01 -22.92 16.92
N THR A 254 -5.32 -24.00 17.65
CA THR A 254 -5.78 -25.25 17.06
C THR A 254 -7.08 -25.02 16.30
N ASN A 255 -7.38 -25.85 15.32
CA ASN A 255 -8.61 -25.75 14.49
C ASN A 255 -8.75 -24.42 13.73
N SER A 256 -7.64 -23.76 13.40
CA SER A 256 -7.63 -22.59 12.53
C SER A 256 -7.25 -22.94 11.10
N ASP A 257 -7.72 -22.13 10.17
CA ASP A 257 -7.40 -22.19 8.74
C ASP A 257 -6.71 -20.93 8.27
N LEU A 258 -5.72 -21.08 7.40
CA LEU A 258 -5.19 -19.95 6.64
C LEU A 258 -6.08 -19.76 5.41
N VAL A 259 -6.59 -18.54 5.23
CA VAL A 259 -7.35 -18.16 4.05
C VAL A 259 -6.49 -17.26 3.19
N LEU A 260 -6.26 -17.68 1.95
CA LEU A 260 -5.58 -16.89 0.93
C LEU A 260 -6.64 -16.21 0.07
N GLN A 261 -6.70 -14.90 0.11
CA GLN A 261 -7.49 -14.13 -0.85
C GLN A 261 -6.56 -13.67 -1.97
N THR A 262 -6.61 -14.40 -3.08
CA THR A 262 -5.70 -14.17 -4.20
C THR A 262 -6.39 -13.39 -5.30
N HIS A 263 -5.71 -12.35 -5.78
CA HIS A 263 -6.07 -11.57 -6.95
C HIS A 263 -5.31 -12.10 -8.17
N PHE A 264 -6.06 -12.54 -9.18
CA PHE A 264 -5.52 -12.98 -10.46
C PHE A 264 -5.84 -11.96 -11.56
N HIS A 265 -4.85 -11.70 -12.40
CA HIS A 265 -4.98 -10.90 -13.60
C HIS A 265 -4.66 -11.78 -14.83
N PRO A 266 -5.64 -12.10 -15.71
CA PRO A 266 -5.42 -12.89 -16.92
C PRO A 266 -4.36 -12.27 -17.84
N ASN A 267 -3.46 -13.09 -18.40
CA ASN A 267 -2.29 -12.63 -19.15
C ASN A 267 -2.23 -13.11 -20.61
N GLY A 268 -3.35 -13.61 -21.17
CA GLY A 268 -3.45 -14.13 -22.54
C GLY A 268 -3.17 -15.63 -22.65
N LYS A 269 -2.95 -16.33 -21.52
CA LYS A 269 -2.76 -17.80 -21.47
C LYS A 269 -3.61 -18.37 -20.35
N VAL A 270 -4.02 -19.64 -20.53
CA VAL A 270 -4.57 -20.41 -19.44
C VAL A 270 -3.43 -20.82 -18.52
N ASP A 271 -3.55 -20.47 -17.24
CA ASP A 271 -2.60 -20.84 -16.19
C ASP A 271 -3.29 -21.62 -15.07
N HIS A 272 -2.54 -22.44 -14.34
CA HIS A 272 -3.04 -23.22 -13.21
C HIS A 272 -2.25 -22.85 -11.96
N GLU A 273 -2.93 -22.31 -10.98
CA GLU A 273 -2.30 -21.87 -9.73
C GLU A 273 -2.44 -22.92 -8.63
N THR A 274 -1.35 -23.19 -7.93
CA THR A 274 -1.31 -24.07 -6.76
C THR A 274 -0.35 -23.48 -5.73
N SER A 275 -0.72 -22.37 -5.13
CA SER A 275 0.08 -21.65 -4.14
C SER A 275 0.46 -22.53 -2.94
N THR A 276 1.66 -22.31 -2.44
CA THR A 276 2.12 -22.83 -1.15
C THR A 276 2.47 -21.68 -0.20
N VAL A 277 2.28 -21.91 1.09
CA VAL A 277 2.71 -20.97 2.13
C VAL A 277 3.60 -21.69 3.12
N GLY A 278 4.81 -21.16 3.31
CA GLY A 278 5.70 -21.51 4.39
C GLY A 278 5.33 -20.72 5.64
N ILE A 279 5.13 -21.40 6.75
CA ILE A 279 4.81 -20.83 8.04
C ILE A 279 5.99 -21.07 8.98
N TYR A 280 6.47 -20.01 9.60
CA TYR A 280 7.62 -20.04 10.51
C TYR A 280 7.16 -19.74 11.92
N PHE A 281 7.40 -20.68 12.82
CA PHE A 281 7.04 -20.52 14.21
C PHE A 281 8.07 -19.63 14.93
N ALA A 282 7.62 -18.94 15.95
CA ALA A 282 8.48 -18.26 16.87
C ALA A 282 9.00 -19.25 17.92
N ASP A 283 10.30 -19.20 18.23
CA ASP A 283 10.93 -20.07 19.22
C ASP A 283 10.37 -19.84 20.64
N LYS A 284 9.84 -18.63 20.86
CA LYS A 284 9.29 -18.19 22.16
C LYS A 284 8.00 -17.44 21.95
N ALA A 285 7.17 -17.41 22.99
CA ALA A 285 6.01 -16.52 23.00
C ALA A 285 6.44 -15.06 22.80
N PRO A 286 5.63 -14.25 22.08
CA PRO A 286 5.93 -12.83 21.90
C PRO A 286 5.96 -12.11 23.25
N THR A 287 6.86 -11.16 23.38
CA THR A 287 6.97 -10.32 24.58
C THR A 287 6.21 -9.01 24.44
N ARG A 288 5.72 -8.71 23.24
CA ARG A 288 4.97 -7.49 22.93
C ARG A 288 3.75 -7.82 22.04
N LYS A 289 2.74 -6.98 22.13
CA LYS A 289 1.55 -7.01 21.29
C LYS A 289 1.61 -5.89 20.25
N PHE A 290 0.87 -6.04 19.17
CA PHE A 290 0.75 -5.02 18.14
C PHE A 290 -0.67 -5.03 17.52
N MET A 291 -0.97 -3.99 16.76
CA MET A 291 -2.14 -3.94 15.90
C MET A 291 -1.89 -3.06 14.68
N THR A 292 -2.82 -3.08 13.74
CA THR A 292 -2.81 -2.20 12.58
C THR A 292 -3.85 -1.09 12.72
N LEU A 293 -3.47 0.11 12.28
CA LEU A 293 -4.36 1.27 12.11
C LEU A 293 -4.47 1.55 10.62
N GLN A 294 -5.66 1.45 10.06
CA GLN A 294 -5.91 1.74 8.65
C GLN A 294 -6.69 3.04 8.51
N LEU A 295 -6.19 3.96 7.70
CA LEU A 295 -6.75 5.28 7.43
C LEU A 295 -6.89 5.49 5.90
N PRO A 296 -8.09 5.68 5.37
CA PRO A 296 -9.37 5.42 6.02
C PRO A 296 -9.63 3.92 6.25
N PRO A 297 -10.47 3.57 7.22
CA PRO A 297 -10.72 2.18 7.58
C PRO A 297 -11.52 1.43 6.50
N LEU A 298 -11.44 0.09 6.56
CA LEU A 298 -12.14 -0.81 5.64
C LEU A 298 -11.85 -0.49 4.17
N PHE A 299 -10.58 -0.17 3.87
CA PHE A 299 -10.11 0.24 2.54
C PHE A 299 -10.91 1.42 1.96
N GLY A 300 -11.32 2.36 2.81
CA GLY A 300 -12.07 3.54 2.39
C GLY A 300 -13.57 3.29 2.14
N ARG A 301 -14.12 2.14 2.51
CA ARG A 301 -15.54 1.84 2.33
C ARG A 301 -16.45 2.86 3.01
N LEU A 302 -16.01 3.41 4.13
CA LEU A 302 -16.75 4.40 4.89
C LEU A 302 -16.51 5.85 4.42
N SER A 303 -15.57 6.09 3.49
CA SER A 303 -15.24 7.44 3.00
C SER A 303 -16.27 8.03 2.04
N GLY A 304 -17.25 7.25 1.60
CA GLY A 304 -18.23 7.69 0.62
C GLY A 304 -17.66 7.94 -0.77
N MET A 305 -16.57 7.26 -1.11
CA MET A 305 -15.89 7.39 -2.40
C MET A 305 -16.86 7.31 -3.57
N ASP A 306 -16.85 8.36 -4.40
CA ASP A 306 -17.67 8.47 -5.61
C ASP A 306 -16.99 9.45 -6.58
N ILE A 307 -16.07 8.91 -7.40
CA ILE A 307 -15.15 9.67 -8.24
C ILE A 307 -15.83 10.02 -9.59
N PRO A 308 -16.16 11.29 -9.84
CA PRO A 308 -16.79 11.70 -11.09
C PRO A 308 -15.88 11.47 -12.30
N VAL A 309 -16.50 11.34 -13.48
CA VAL A 309 -15.78 11.38 -14.76
C VAL A 309 -15.08 12.72 -14.91
N GLY A 310 -13.81 12.71 -15.35
CA GLY A 310 -13.02 13.91 -15.58
C GLY A 310 -12.42 14.54 -14.32
N ALA A 311 -12.64 13.96 -13.13
CA ALA A 311 -12.00 14.45 -11.90
C ALA A 311 -10.49 14.17 -11.94
N THR A 312 -9.67 15.21 -11.84
CA THR A 312 -8.19 15.12 -11.90
C THR A 312 -7.53 15.15 -10.51
N ASN A 313 -8.27 15.47 -9.46
CA ASN A 313 -7.74 15.58 -8.10
C ASN A 313 -8.83 15.29 -7.05
N TYR A 314 -9.56 14.19 -7.22
CA TYR A 314 -10.49 13.72 -6.20
C TYR A 314 -9.68 13.23 -4.99
N ALA A 315 -10.04 13.66 -3.78
CA ALA A 315 -9.30 13.32 -2.58
C ALA A 315 -10.17 12.57 -1.56
N VAL A 316 -9.63 11.47 -1.05
CA VAL A 316 -10.13 10.78 0.14
C VAL A 316 -9.20 11.12 1.30
N LYS A 317 -9.77 11.58 2.41
CA LYS A 317 -9.03 12.01 3.60
C LYS A 317 -9.60 11.35 4.84
N ASP A 318 -8.73 11.09 5.80
CA ASP A 318 -9.09 10.64 7.14
C ASP A 318 -8.07 11.10 8.15
N SER A 319 -8.46 11.21 9.43
CA SER A 319 -7.54 11.59 10.50
C SER A 319 -7.86 10.83 11.79
N PHE A 320 -6.81 10.44 12.52
CA PHE A 320 -6.93 9.71 13.77
C PHE A 320 -5.97 10.28 14.82
N THR A 321 -6.46 10.52 16.03
CA THR A 321 -5.62 10.97 17.15
C THR A 321 -5.27 9.79 18.05
N MET A 322 -3.97 9.57 18.29
CA MET A 322 -3.47 8.50 19.14
C MET A 322 -3.94 8.68 20.58
N PRO A 323 -4.69 7.72 21.14
CA PRO A 323 -5.16 7.79 22.52
C PRO A 323 -4.08 7.39 23.56
N ILE A 324 -3.01 6.74 23.10
CA ILE A 324 -1.89 6.20 23.88
C ILE A 324 -0.57 6.43 23.16
N ASP A 325 0.54 6.22 23.85
CA ASP A 325 1.86 6.19 23.23
C ASP A 325 2.05 4.90 22.43
N VAL A 326 2.55 4.99 21.19
CA VAL A 326 2.86 3.83 20.35
C VAL A 326 4.19 3.98 19.62
N GLU A 327 4.73 2.86 19.16
CA GLU A 327 5.86 2.80 18.21
C GLU A 327 5.38 2.16 16.90
N ALA A 328 5.46 2.90 15.81
CA ALA A 328 5.17 2.37 14.48
C ALA A 328 6.40 1.69 13.88
N PHE A 329 6.19 0.57 13.14
CA PHE A 329 7.28 -0.21 12.54
C PHE A 329 7.09 -0.54 11.06
N ASN A 330 5.89 -0.33 10.50
CA ASN A 330 5.57 -0.60 9.10
C ASN A 330 4.44 0.31 8.63
N VAL A 331 4.43 0.65 7.35
CA VAL A 331 3.32 1.33 6.67
C VAL A 331 3.07 0.72 5.30
N THR A 332 1.78 0.42 5.00
CA THR A 332 1.34 -0.22 3.75
C THR A 332 0.29 0.64 3.06
N PRO A 333 0.54 1.19 1.86
CA PRO A 333 -0.46 1.86 1.03
C PRO A 333 -1.27 0.85 0.21
N HIS A 334 -2.54 1.14 -0.06
CA HIS A 334 -3.38 0.38 -0.97
C HIS A 334 -4.44 1.25 -1.67
N ALA A 335 -4.49 1.17 -2.98
CA ALA A 335 -5.55 1.68 -3.86
C ALA A 335 -5.48 0.97 -5.21
N HIS A 336 -6.38 1.33 -6.15
CA HIS A 336 -6.40 0.74 -7.49
C HIS A 336 -5.81 1.70 -8.54
N TYR A 337 -6.28 1.60 -9.80
CA TYR A 337 -5.65 2.26 -10.96
C TYR A 337 -5.77 3.79 -11.00
N LEU A 338 -6.84 4.36 -10.44
CA LEU A 338 -7.05 5.81 -10.51
C LEU A 338 -6.25 6.59 -9.47
N ALA A 339 -5.71 5.91 -8.44
CA ALA A 339 -4.91 6.57 -7.42
C ALA A 339 -3.64 7.20 -8.01
N ARG A 340 -3.26 8.36 -7.47
CA ARG A 340 -2.09 9.14 -7.92
C ARG A 340 -1.12 9.42 -6.79
N MET A 341 -1.60 9.84 -5.65
CA MET A 341 -0.76 10.28 -4.55
C MET A 341 -1.25 9.72 -3.21
N PHE A 342 -0.32 9.34 -2.37
CA PHE A 342 -0.55 9.01 -0.97
C PHE A 342 0.28 9.94 -0.10
N LEU A 343 -0.33 10.41 0.98
CA LEU A 343 0.34 11.19 2.00
C LEU A 343 -0.19 10.76 3.37
N LEU A 344 0.73 10.36 4.25
CA LEU A 344 0.47 10.15 5.67
C LEU A 344 1.40 11.06 6.45
N THR A 345 0.84 11.98 7.22
CA THR A 345 1.58 12.85 8.13
C THR A 345 1.20 12.59 9.57
N ALA A 346 2.09 12.96 10.48
CA ALA A 346 1.83 12.98 11.91
C ALA A 346 2.14 14.37 12.47
N THR A 347 1.19 14.97 13.18
CA THR A 347 1.42 16.17 14.00
C THR A 347 1.57 15.72 15.44
N LEU A 348 2.77 15.87 16.00
CA LEU A 348 3.08 15.51 17.37
C LEU A 348 2.45 16.50 18.36
N PRO A 349 2.31 16.15 19.66
CA PRO A 349 1.73 17.05 20.67
C PRO A 349 2.47 18.38 20.86
N ASP A 350 3.74 18.44 20.50
CA ASP A 350 4.56 19.66 20.52
C ASP A 350 4.41 20.52 19.28
N GLY A 351 3.55 20.10 18.31
CA GLY A 351 3.29 20.79 17.05
C GLY A 351 4.28 20.43 15.93
N LYS A 352 5.24 19.56 16.16
CA LYS A 352 6.15 19.08 15.11
C LYS A 352 5.39 18.21 14.13
N GLU A 353 5.51 18.51 12.83
CA GLU A 353 4.98 17.69 11.74
C GLU A 353 6.05 16.74 11.20
N LEU A 354 5.61 15.51 10.89
CA LEU A 354 6.42 14.45 10.29
C LEU A 354 5.70 13.89 9.08
N THR A 355 6.43 13.69 7.98
CA THR A 355 5.96 12.92 6.82
C THR A 355 6.34 11.46 7.01
N ILE A 356 5.35 10.60 7.28
CA ILE A 356 5.55 9.15 7.48
C ILE A 356 5.63 8.42 6.15
N LEU A 357 4.71 8.74 5.22
CA LEU A 357 4.68 8.17 3.88
C LEU A 357 4.27 9.25 2.88
N LYS A 358 5.02 9.36 1.80
CA LYS A 358 4.65 10.15 0.64
C LYS A 358 4.93 9.36 -0.63
N ILE A 359 3.92 9.26 -1.50
CA ILE A 359 4.01 8.69 -2.85
C ILE A 359 3.34 9.68 -3.78
N SER A 360 4.06 10.25 -4.74
CA SER A 360 3.50 11.23 -5.70
C SER A 360 3.10 10.60 -7.02
N ASN A 361 3.50 9.37 -7.27
CA ASN A 361 3.21 8.66 -8.51
C ASN A 361 2.94 7.18 -8.21
N TRP A 362 1.69 6.89 -7.83
CA TRP A 362 1.24 5.54 -7.54
C TRP A 362 1.18 4.68 -8.81
N ASP A 363 1.61 3.42 -8.67
CA ASP A 363 1.40 2.37 -9.67
C ASP A 363 0.77 1.15 -8.99
N PHE A 364 -0.43 0.81 -9.42
CA PHE A 364 -1.22 -0.31 -8.89
C PHE A 364 -0.46 -1.65 -8.93
N ASN A 365 0.46 -1.82 -9.87
CA ASN A 365 1.23 -3.06 -10.03
C ASN A 365 2.25 -3.31 -8.90
N TRP A 366 2.56 -2.28 -8.10
CA TRP A 366 3.59 -2.35 -7.07
C TRP A 366 3.05 -1.89 -5.72
N GLN A 367 2.45 -2.82 -4.97
CA GLN A 367 1.85 -2.57 -3.67
C GLN A 367 2.73 -3.17 -2.57
N GLU A 368 3.60 -2.37 -2.02
CA GLU A 368 4.64 -2.84 -1.11
C GLU A 368 4.43 -2.39 0.32
N ASP A 369 4.83 -3.27 1.24
CA ASP A 369 5.05 -2.91 2.63
C ASP A 369 6.33 -2.08 2.75
N CYS A 370 6.24 -0.95 3.45
CA CYS A 370 7.38 -0.09 3.76
C CYS A 370 7.77 -0.30 5.22
N ALA A 371 8.74 -1.19 5.46
CA ALA A 371 9.23 -1.49 6.81
C ALA A 371 10.16 -0.37 7.29
N PHE A 372 9.92 0.17 8.49
CA PHE A 372 10.75 1.25 9.02
C PHE A 372 12.12 0.72 9.45
N LYS A 373 13.17 1.46 9.11
CA LYS A 373 14.54 1.16 9.56
C LYS A 373 14.68 1.31 11.07
N ASN A 374 14.05 2.33 11.63
CA ASN A 374 13.94 2.59 13.06
C ASN A 374 12.47 2.79 13.40
N ARG A 375 12.04 2.30 14.55
CA ARG A 375 10.67 2.53 15.01
C ARG A 375 10.39 4.02 15.19
N LEU A 376 9.22 4.43 14.71
CA LEU A 376 8.75 5.79 14.86
C LEU A 376 7.91 5.91 16.14
N LYS A 377 8.36 6.73 17.07
CA LYS A 377 7.60 7.04 18.29
C LYS A 377 6.49 8.04 17.98
N LEU A 378 5.28 7.67 18.32
CA LEU A 378 4.08 8.49 18.19
C LEU A 378 3.43 8.62 19.59
N PRO A 379 3.72 9.70 20.33
CA PRO A 379 3.17 9.95 21.66
C PRO A 379 1.64 10.07 21.63
N LYS A 380 1.00 9.81 22.76
CA LYS A 380 -0.42 10.12 23.00
C LYS A 380 -0.72 11.56 22.58
N GLY A 381 -1.82 11.77 21.85
CA GLY A 381 -2.20 13.06 21.31
C GLY A 381 -1.63 13.35 19.91
N THR A 382 -0.73 12.50 19.38
CA THR A 382 -0.30 12.62 17.98
C THR A 382 -1.49 12.46 17.05
N ARG A 383 -1.67 13.42 16.16
CA ARG A 383 -2.68 13.35 15.09
C ARG A 383 -2.06 12.81 13.82
N LEU A 384 -2.64 11.74 13.29
CA LEU A 384 -2.33 11.22 11.96
C LEU A 384 -3.32 11.80 10.96
N ASP A 385 -2.82 12.26 9.81
CA ASP A 385 -3.66 12.73 8.69
C ASP A 385 -3.28 11.95 7.44
N SER A 386 -4.25 11.27 6.82
CA SER A 386 -4.11 10.56 5.56
C SER A 386 -4.81 11.30 4.43
N THR A 387 -4.17 11.35 3.28
CA THR A 387 -4.76 11.88 2.03
C THR A 387 -4.36 10.97 0.88
N ILE A 388 -5.34 10.51 0.11
CA ILE A 388 -5.13 9.74 -1.11
C ILE A 388 -5.87 10.47 -2.23
N THR A 389 -5.18 10.76 -3.35
CA THR A 389 -5.79 11.47 -4.48
C THR A 389 -5.91 10.57 -5.71
N TYR A 390 -6.91 10.87 -6.54
CA TYR A 390 -7.30 10.07 -7.69
C TYR A 390 -7.47 10.96 -8.92
N ASP A 391 -7.19 10.37 -10.10
CA ASP A 391 -7.37 10.99 -11.39
C ASP A 391 -8.23 10.08 -12.29
N ASN A 392 -9.48 10.48 -12.51
CA ASN A 392 -10.44 9.80 -13.40
C ASN A 392 -10.64 10.57 -14.71
N SER A 393 -9.59 11.20 -15.20
CA SER A 393 -9.60 11.89 -16.49
C SER A 393 -9.26 10.96 -17.66
N ALA A 394 -9.51 11.41 -18.87
CA ALA A 394 -9.13 10.71 -20.10
C ALA A 394 -7.60 10.78 -20.34
N GLU A 395 -6.93 11.76 -19.77
CA GLU A 395 -5.50 11.99 -19.86
C GLU A 395 -4.70 11.07 -18.92
N ASN A 396 -5.35 10.44 -17.93
CA ASN A 396 -4.70 9.47 -17.05
C ASN A 396 -4.38 8.18 -17.82
N PRO A 397 -3.10 7.86 -18.09
CA PRO A 397 -2.72 6.68 -18.86
C PRO A 397 -3.04 5.36 -18.15
N ASN A 398 -3.25 5.42 -16.83
CA ASN A 398 -3.58 4.27 -15.98
C ASN A 398 -5.09 4.09 -15.80
N ASN A 399 -5.95 4.94 -16.44
CA ASN A 399 -7.39 4.77 -16.34
C ASN A 399 -7.82 3.45 -17.00
N PRO A 400 -8.42 2.50 -16.27
CA PRO A 400 -8.77 1.19 -16.83
C PRO A 400 -9.95 1.24 -17.80
N THR A 401 -10.60 2.40 -17.96
CA THR A 401 -11.75 2.56 -18.85
C THR A 401 -11.57 3.73 -19.82
N SER A 402 -11.82 3.46 -21.10
CA SER A 402 -11.83 4.48 -22.15
C SER A 402 -13.14 4.38 -22.96
N PRO A 403 -14.02 5.41 -22.95
CA PRO A 403 -13.92 6.65 -22.17
C PRO A 403 -14.04 6.40 -20.64
N PRO A 404 -13.57 7.34 -19.80
CA PRO A 404 -13.69 7.25 -18.35
C PRO A 404 -15.13 7.06 -17.87
N LYS A 405 -15.32 6.31 -16.79
CA LYS A 405 -16.62 6.08 -16.14
C LYS A 405 -16.58 6.59 -14.70
N ARG A 406 -17.75 6.91 -14.15
CA ARG A 406 -17.85 7.22 -12.71
C ARG A 406 -17.48 6.00 -11.89
N VAL A 407 -16.55 6.15 -10.96
CA VAL A 407 -16.00 5.07 -10.15
C VAL A 407 -16.40 5.26 -8.69
N LYS A 408 -16.80 4.17 -8.04
CA LYS A 408 -17.15 4.13 -6.62
C LYS A 408 -16.24 3.17 -5.87
N TRP A 409 -16.37 3.17 -4.55
CA TRP A 409 -15.73 2.16 -3.74
C TRP A 409 -16.18 0.75 -4.17
N GLY A 410 -15.23 -0.14 -4.35
CA GLY A 410 -15.50 -1.54 -4.66
C GLY A 410 -14.23 -2.36 -4.78
N PRO A 411 -14.39 -3.69 -4.77
CA PRO A 411 -13.26 -4.62 -4.72
C PRO A 411 -12.56 -4.83 -6.07
N MET A 412 -13.22 -4.56 -7.20
CA MET A 412 -12.63 -4.81 -8.51
C MET A 412 -11.53 -3.77 -8.80
N SER A 413 -10.48 -4.14 -9.54
CA SER A 413 -9.42 -3.21 -9.92
C SER A 413 -9.93 -1.99 -10.72
N THR A 414 -11.08 -2.14 -11.40
CA THR A 414 -11.79 -1.05 -12.10
C THR A 414 -12.69 -0.21 -11.20
N ASP A 415 -12.94 -0.65 -9.97
CA ASP A 415 -13.49 0.17 -8.89
C ASP A 415 -12.35 0.90 -8.18
N GLU A 416 -12.58 1.50 -7.01
CA GLU A 416 -11.49 2.09 -6.22
C GLU A 416 -11.56 1.77 -4.74
N MET A 417 -10.37 1.76 -4.13
CA MET A 417 -10.14 1.63 -2.70
C MET A 417 -9.21 2.74 -2.19
N ALA A 418 -9.16 2.91 -0.88
CA ALA A 418 -8.30 3.88 -0.22
C ALA A 418 -7.83 3.33 1.13
N ALA A 419 -6.52 3.09 1.30
CA ALA A 419 -5.97 2.73 2.60
C ALA A 419 -4.50 3.10 2.75
N ILE A 420 -4.14 3.61 3.92
CA ILE A 420 -2.78 3.61 4.44
C ILE A 420 -2.84 2.89 5.78
N THR A 421 -2.19 1.74 5.88
CA THR A 421 -2.20 0.89 7.07
C THR A 421 -0.89 1.05 7.82
N LEU A 422 -0.93 1.50 9.08
CA LEU A 422 0.23 1.66 9.96
C LEU A 422 0.23 0.52 10.99
N SER A 423 1.33 -0.22 11.10
CA SER A 423 1.52 -1.25 12.11
C SER A 423 2.16 -0.64 13.37
N VAL A 424 1.52 -0.80 14.52
CA VAL A 424 1.93 -0.13 15.76
C VAL A 424 2.01 -1.09 16.96
N ILE A 425 2.96 -0.82 17.83
CA ILE A 425 3.18 -1.48 19.11
C ILE A 425 2.82 -0.47 20.22
N PRO A 426 1.88 -0.73 21.12
CA PRO A 426 1.59 0.17 22.24
C PRO A 426 2.80 0.29 23.16
N ALA A 427 3.03 1.42 23.80
CA ALA A 427 4.14 1.55 24.78
C ALA A 427 3.99 0.55 25.92
N ARG A 428 2.76 0.27 26.34
CA ARG A 428 2.40 -0.76 27.33
C ARG A 428 1.30 -1.67 26.75
N ASP A 429 1.51 -2.97 26.82
CA ASP A 429 0.63 -3.97 26.19
C ASP A 429 -0.79 -3.98 26.76
N GLU A 430 -0.98 -3.58 28.01
CA GLU A 430 -2.30 -3.42 28.66
C GLU A 430 -3.13 -2.28 28.07
N GLU A 431 -2.51 -1.33 27.38
CA GLU A 431 -3.20 -0.21 26.73
C GLU A 431 -3.78 -0.57 25.35
N LEU A 432 -3.44 -1.74 24.80
CA LEU A 432 -3.85 -2.17 23.46
C LEU A 432 -5.37 -2.17 23.28
N ASP A 433 -6.12 -2.59 24.29
CA ASP A 433 -7.57 -2.64 24.22
C ASP A 433 -8.20 -1.24 24.21
N GLY A 434 -7.55 -0.26 24.86
CA GLY A 434 -7.91 1.15 24.75
C GLY A 434 -7.73 1.68 23.31
N LEU A 435 -6.63 1.31 22.66
CA LEU A 435 -6.39 1.69 21.27
C LEU A 435 -7.39 1.02 20.32
N ARG A 436 -7.70 -0.27 20.52
CA ARG A 436 -8.72 -1.00 19.76
C ARG A 436 -10.08 -0.34 19.89
N THR A 437 -10.45 0.05 21.12
CA THR A 437 -11.71 0.74 21.39
C THR A 437 -11.77 2.10 20.69
N ALA A 438 -10.71 2.89 20.72
CA ALA A 438 -10.64 4.17 20.04
C ALA A 438 -10.75 4.01 18.52
N LYS A 439 -10.05 3.03 17.93
CA LYS A 439 -10.17 2.70 16.50
C LYS A 439 -11.60 2.29 16.14
N ARG A 440 -12.23 1.42 16.93
CA ARG A 440 -13.63 1.00 16.73
C ARG A 440 -14.56 2.20 16.77
N THR A 441 -14.40 3.07 17.76
CA THR A 441 -15.17 4.30 17.88
C THR A 441 -15.03 5.20 16.66
N HIS A 442 -13.81 5.41 16.18
CA HIS A 442 -13.53 6.16 14.95
C HIS A 442 -14.26 5.56 13.73
N ASN A 443 -14.18 4.24 13.53
CA ASN A 443 -14.88 3.57 12.45
C ASN A 443 -16.41 3.75 12.51
N ILE A 444 -16.98 3.68 13.71
CA ILE A 444 -18.42 3.89 13.93
C ILE A 444 -18.80 5.35 13.63
N ASP A 445 -17.97 6.30 14.02
CA ASP A 445 -18.22 7.72 13.74
C ASP A 445 -18.22 8.03 12.25
N LEU A 446 -17.25 7.48 11.48
CA LEU A 446 -17.26 7.59 10.02
C LEU A 446 -18.51 6.94 9.39
N PHE A 447 -18.97 5.81 9.94
CA PHE A 447 -20.21 5.19 9.50
C PHE A 447 -21.42 6.09 9.79
N ILE A 448 -21.48 6.72 10.97
CA ILE A 448 -22.54 7.68 11.35
C ILE A 448 -22.53 8.86 10.39
N ASP A 449 -21.38 9.49 10.16
CA ASP A 449 -21.25 10.62 9.24
C ASP A 449 -21.76 10.24 7.85
N ARG A 450 -21.35 9.07 7.36
CA ARG A 450 -21.82 8.57 6.06
C ARG A 450 -23.31 8.27 6.03
N ALA A 451 -23.87 7.73 7.10
CA ALA A 451 -25.29 7.43 7.20
C ALA A 451 -26.13 8.71 7.24
N LEU A 452 -25.62 9.76 7.89
CA LEU A 452 -26.29 11.08 7.97
C LEU A 452 -26.28 11.84 6.64
N GLU A 453 -25.33 11.55 5.74
CA GLU A 453 -25.25 12.11 4.39
C GLU A 453 -26.12 11.38 3.36
N ASP A 454 -26.69 10.22 3.69
CA ASP A 454 -27.45 9.38 2.76
C ASP A 454 -28.84 9.99 2.44
N THR A 455 -28.90 10.76 1.37
CA THR A 455 -30.13 11.40 0.88
C THR A 455 -31.25 10.42 0.53
N LYS A 456 -30.94 9.14 0.25
CA LYS A 456 -31.93 8.11 -0.05
C LYS A 456 -32.66 7.62 1.21
N LYS A 457 -32.07 7.86 2.39
CA LYS A 457 -32.61 7.46 3.70
C LYS A 457 -33.05 8.66 4.53
N ARG A 458 -33.48 9.72 3.89
CA ARG A 458 -33.81 11.01 4.52
C ARG A 458 -34.69 10.87 5.75
N GLU A 459 -35.76 10.08 5.68
CA GLU A 459 -36.68 9.87 6.84
C GLU A 459 -35.94 9.25 8.04
N GLN A 460 -35.07 8.28 7.78
CA GLN A 460 -34.26 7.65 8.85
C GLN A 460 -33.24 8.62 9.43
N VAL A 461 -32.64 9.47 8.59
CA VAL A 461 -31.70 10.52 9.02
C VAL A 461 -32.40 11.54 9.89
N GLU A 462 -33.58 12.04 9.49
CA GLU A 462 -34.36 12.98 10.27
C GLU A 462 -34.83 12.37 11.61
N LEU A 463 -35.22 11.09 11.63
CA LEU A 463 -35.54 10.38 12.86
C LEU A 463 -34.32 10.25 13.79
N MET A 464 -33.15 9.94 13.26
CA MET A 464 -31.91 9.89 14.05
C MET A 464 -31.58 11.27 14.64
N LYS A 465 -31.69 12.35 13.85
CA LYS A 465 -31.46 13.71 14.32
C LYS A 465 -32.50 14.08 15.41
N ALA A 466 -33.79 13.87 15.17
CA ALA A 466 -34.83 14.14 16.16
C ALA A 466 -34.60 13.42 17.50
N THR A 467 -33.92 12.27 17.48
CA THR A 467 -33.69 11.48 18.70
C THR A 467 -32.39 11.86 19.42
N PHE A 468 -31.31 12.18 18.64
CA PHE A 468 -29.97 12.30 19.19
C PHE A 468 -29.36 13.70 19.10
N ASP A 469 -29.87 14.60 18.24
CA ASP A 469 -29.51 16.04 18.20
C ASP A 469 -30.19 16.76 19.34
N LYS A 470 -29.55 16.80 20.51
CA LYS A 470 -30.10 17.34 21.74
C LYS A 470 -30.13 18.88 21.78
N ASN A 471 -29.18 19.48 21.06
CA ASN A 471 -29.05 20.94 20.98
C ASN A 471 -29.83 21.53 19.80
N ALA A 472 -30.48 20.69 18.99
CA ALA A 472 -31.32 21.04 17.83
C ALA A 472 -30.62 21.92 16.79
N ASN A 473 -29.30 21.71 16.57
CA ASN A 473 -28.53 22.45 15.57
C ASN A 473 -28.54 21.80 14.17
N GLY A 474 -29.26 20.68 14.00
CA GLY A 474 -29.40 19.96 12.76
C GLY A 474 -28.26 18.96 12.47
N LYS A 475 -27.38 18.74 13.45
CA LYS A 475 -26.25 17.80 13.39
C LYS A 475 -26.29 16.87 14.59
N ILE A 476 -25.48 15.82 14.55
CA ILE A 476 -25.20 14.97 15.72
C ILE A 476 -23.73 15.21 16.06
N ASP A 477 -23.51 16.08 17.02
CA ASP A 477 -22.19 16.50 17.46
C ASP A 477 -21.42 15.39 18.21
N PRO A 478 -20.11 15.48 18.37
CA PRO A 478 -19.31 14.44 19.03
C PRO A 478 -19.83 14.05 20.42
N GLU A 479 -20.37 15.01 21.19
CA GLU A 479 -20.93 14.81 22.53
C GLU A 479 -22.24 14.02 22.52
N GLU A 480 -22.96 14.01 21.40
CA GLU A 480 -24.25 13.34 21.20
C GLU A 480 -24.09 11.94 20.62
N ARG A 481 -22.96 11.66 19.97
CA ARG A 481 -22.64 10.37 19.34
C ARG A 481 -22.65 9.16 20.28
N PRO A 482 -22.25 9.24 21.57
CA PRO A 482 -22.32 8.08 22.47
C PRO A 482 -23.70 7.43 22.52
N GLY A 483 -24.79 8.23 22.58
CA GLY A 483 -26.14 7.70 22.56
C GLY A 483 -26.52 7.01 21.26
N LEU A 484 -26.15 7.61 20.12
CA LEU A 484 -26.40 7.02 18.81
C LEU A 484 -25.56 5.75 18.59
N ARG A 485 -24.29 5.69 19.02
CA ARG A 485 -23.46 4.49 18.96
C ARG A 485 -24.10 3.33 19.72
N ALA A 486 -24.53 3.57 20.97
CA ALA A 486 -25.19 2.56 21.79
C ALA A 486 -26.49 2.04 21.13
N PHE A 487 -27.28 2.91 20.53
CA PHE A 487 -28.48 2.53 19.79
C PHE A 487 -28.16 1.68 18.54
N LEU A 488 -27.17 2.07 17.76
CA LEU A 488 -26.74 1.33 16.57
C LEU A 488 -26.18 -0.05 16.93
N GLU A 489 -25.45 -0.16 18.03
CA GLU A 489 -24.93 -1.39 18.58
C GLU A 489 -26.07 -2.34 19.00
N ALA A 490 -26.99 -1.86 19.83
CA ALA A 490 -28.14 -2.62 20.28
C ALA A 490 -29.05 -3.08 19.12
N SER A 491 -29.14 -2.29 18.05
CA SER A 491 -29.91 -2.64 16.84
C SER A 491 -29.19 -3.61 15.90
N GLY A 492 -27.95 -4.02 16.19
CA GLY A 492 -27.14 -4.90 15.36
C GLY A 492 -26.71 -4.28 14.03
N LYS A 493 -26.87 -2.98 13.82
CA LYS A 493 -26.51 -2.26 12.58
C LYS A 493 -25.02 -2.09 12.40
N LEU A 494 -24.22 -2.29 13.47
CA LEU A 494 -22.76 -2.19 13.44
C LEU A 494 -22.07 -3.51 13.08
N LYS A 495 -22.82 -4.62 12.92
CA LYS A 495 -22.25 -5.91 12.49
C LYS A 495 -21.49 -5.73 11.16
N GLY A 496 -20.17 -6.02 11.17
CA GLY A 496 -19.26 -5.87 10.03
C GLY A 496 -18.57 -4.50 9.90
N ILE A 497 -18.79 -3.56 10.83
CA ILE A 497 -17.97 -2.36 11.03
C ILE A 497 -16.92 -2.65 12.11
N GLU A 498 -17.18 -3.62 12.97
CA GLU A 498 -16.37 -4.00 14.13
C GLU A 498 -15.14 -4.83 13.76
N GLY A 499 -15.19 -5.58 12.66
CA GLY A 499 -14.07 -6.34 12.10
C GLY A 499 -13.16 -5.44 11.30
N GLY A 500 -12.38 -4.63 11.97
CA GLY A 500 -11.27 -3.92 11.34
C GLY A 500 -9.98 -4.66 11.65
N PHE A 501 -9.20 -4.91 10.61
CA PHE A 501 -7.85 -5.42 10.50
C PHE A 501 -6.91 -5.00 11.64
#